data_c0323b655e1079a68b677ae0616ab686
#
_entry.id   c0323b655e1079a68b677ae0616ab686
#
_cell.length_a   1.000
_cell.length_b   1.000
_cell.length_c   1.000
_cell.angle_alpha   90.00
_cell.angle_beta   90.00
_cell.angle_gamma   90.00
#
_symmetry.space_group_name_H-M   'P 1'
#
loop_
_entity.id
_entity.type
_entity.pdbx_description
1 polymer ?
#
loop_
_entity_poly.entity_id
_entity_poly.type
_entity_poly.pdbx_seq_one_letter_code
_entity_poly.pdbx_strand_id
1 'polypeptide(L)'
;MPFLITIPAHAEWTRYAQLAESEEWFDPAIVRRDQDRITFWTMTNYTAPITSLEGQELLSEQALTTVDCSLGKIGSEKVIKYAGKNAQGAIIGSMETTLRMTKVSANAADRILLEIICAK
;
A
#
# COMPACT_ATOMS: atom_id res chain seq x y z
N MET A 1 -10.35 33.24 -2.80
CA MET A 1 -9.50 32.76 -3.15
C MET A 1 -9.67 31.50 -3.28
N PRO A 2 -9.20 31.01 -4.02
CA PRO A 2 -9.40 29.77 -4.18
C PRO A 2 -8.70 29.13 -3.26
N PHE A 3 -9.01 28.33 -2.86
CA PHE A 3 -8.40 27.68 -2.12
C PHE A 3 -7.96 26.60 -2.70
N LEU A 4 -7.09 26.25 -2.52
CA LEU A 4 -6.46 25.29 -2.97
C LEU A 4 -6.81 24.13 -2.41
N ILE A 5 -6.97 23.15 -3.05
CA ILE A 5 -7.11 21.97 -2.58
C ILE A 5 -5.89 21.53 -2.26
N THR A 6 -5.62 21.30 -1.10
CA THR A 6 -4.48 20.76 -0.78
C THR A 6 -4.66 19.37 -0.78
N ILE A 7 -4.19 18.73 -1.67
CA ILE A 7 -4.00 17.39 -1.57
C ILE A 7 -2.84 17.26 -0.74
N PRO A 8 -2.83 16.49 0.26
CA PRO A 8 -1.70 16.29 1.08
C PRO A 8 -0.61 15.96 0.15
N ALA A 9 0.34 16.75 0.13
CA ALA A 9 1.42 16.59 -0.74
C ALA A 9 2.05 15.27 -0.54
N HIS A 10 1.94 14.65 0.60
CA HIS A 10 2.55 13.40 0.83
C HIS A 10 1.89 12.73 1.97
N ALA A 11 1.82 11.45 1.94
CA ALA A 11 1.35 10.63 3.01
C ALA A 11 2.41 10.58 4.10
N GLU A 12 1.98 10.23 5.30
CA GLU A 12 2.93 10.05 6.38
C GLU A 12 3.38 8.62 6.38
N TRP A 13 4.18 8.26 5.41
CA TRP A 13 4.61 6.88 5.25
C TRP A 13 5.43 6.40 6.43
N THR A 14 5.03 5.27 6.99
CA THR A 14 5.71 4.61 8.09
C THR A 14 6.16 3.23 7.61
N ARG A 15 7.45 2.93 7.74
CA ARG A 15 7.94 1.62 7.32
C ARG A 15 7.58 0.58 8.35
N TYR A 16 7.04 -0.54 7.93
CA TYR A 16 6.70 -1.63 8.83
C TYR A 16 7.51 -2.90 8.55
N ALA A 17 8.19 -2.99 7.42
CA ALA A 17 8.98 -4.17 7.12
C ALA A 17 10.09 -3.84 6.13
N GLN A 18 11.21 -4.52 6.29
CA GLN A 18 12.33 -4.45 5.36
C GLN A 18 12.55 -5.87 4.86
N LEU A 19 12.35 -6.08 3.57
CA LEU A 19 12.53 -7.38 2.96
C LEU A 19 13.83 -7.37 2.13
N ALA A 20 14.19 -8.51 1.56
CA ALA A 20 15.44 -8.61 0.80
C ALA A 20 15.44 -7.67 -0.41
N GLU A 21 14.29 -7.50 -1.04
CA GLU A 21 14.23 -6.74 -2.29
C GLU A 21 13.29 -5.56 -2.24
N SER A 22 12.76 -5.23 -1.08
CA SER A 22 11.82 -4.12 -0.98
C SER A 22 11.68 -3.63 0.45
N GLU A 23 11.12 -2.44 0.58
CA GLU A 23 10.70 -1.89 1.86
C GLU A 23 9.21 -1.71 1.81
N GLU A 24 8.52 -2.05 2.90
CA GLU A 24 7.07 -1.97 2.96
C GLU A 24 6.65 -0.87 3.93
N TRP A 25 5.75 -0.03 3.47
CA TRP A 25 5.32 1.17 4.20
C TRP A 25 3.81 1.25 4.24
N PHE A 26 3.27 1.94 5.21
CA PHE A 26 1.84 2.23 5.26
C PHE A 26 1.61 3.68 5.68
N ASP A 27 0.45 4.22 5.31
CA ASP A 27 0.02 5.53 5.73
C ASP A 27 -0.97 5.33 6.86
N PRO A 28 -0.71 5.87 8.05
CA PRO A 28 -1.61 5.68 9.19
C PRO A 28 -2.98 6.35 9.03
N ALA A 29 -3.14 7.22 8.04
CA ALA A 29 -4.43 7.85 7.81
C ALA A 29 -5.41 6.82 7.25
N ILE A 30 -6.50 6.60 7.96
CA ILE A 30 -7.50 5.62 7.55
C ILE A 30 -8.39 6.22 6.47
N VAL A 31 -8.53 5.50 5.37
CA VAL A 31 -9.38 5.92 4.27
C VAL A 31 -10.84 5.53 4.54
N ARG A 32 -11.04 4.32 5.05
CA ARG A 32 -12.38 3.84 5.28
C ARG A 32 -12.37 2.82 6.41
N ARG A 33 -13.35 2.88 7.29
CA ARG A 33 -13.49 1.89 8.36
C ARG A 33 -14.91 1.35 8.32
N ASP A 34 -15.04 0.03 8.26
CA ASP A 34 -16.33 -0.62 8.23
C ASP A 34 -16.26 -1.80 9.18
N GLN A 35 -16.69 -1.61 10.40
CA GLN A 35 -16.65 -2.61 11.46
C GLN A 35 -15.20 -3.06 11.67
N ASP A 36 -14.90 -4.34 11.43
CA ASP A 36 -13.57 -4.87 11.65
C ASP A 36 -12.67 -4.69 10.43
N ARG A 37 -13.15 -4.08 9.37
CA ARG A 37 -12.37 -3.84 8.17
C ARG A 37 -11.86 -2.41 8.14
N ILE A 38 -10.58 -2.26 7.91
CA ILE A 38 -9.92 -0.96 7.89
C ILE A 38 -9.17 -0.84 6.58
N THR A 39 -9.42 0.24 5.83
CA THR A 39 -8.81 0.47 4.52
C THR A 39 -7.87 1.66 4.61
N PHE A 40 -6.66 1.50 4.09
CA PHE A 40 -5.62 2.51 4.15
C PHE A 40 -4.64 2.29 3.00
N TRP A 41 -3.76 3.25 2.76
CA TRP A 41 -2.78 3.11 1.69
C TRP A 41 -1.52 2.41 2.19
N THR A 42 -0.99 1.53 1.36
CA THR A 42 0.32 0.91 1.58
C THR A 42 1.22 1.25 0.41
N MET A 43 2.52 1.12 0.59
CA MET A 43 3.50 1.40 -0.46
C MET A 43 4.64 0.42 -0.35
N THR A 44 5.10 -0.04 -1.51
CA THR A 44 6.29 -0.87 -1.61
C THR A 44 7.36 -0.09 -2.37
N ASN A 45 8.54 0.05 -1.79
CA ASN A 45 9.70 0.59 -2.49
C ASN A 45 10.62 -0.56 -2.83
N TYR A 46 10.98 -0.70 -4.10
CA TYR A 46 11.87 -1.78 -4.53
C TYR A 46 13.31 -1.30 -4.42
N THR A 47 14.22 -2.17 -3.99
CA THR A 47 15.63 -1.81 -3.87
C THR A 47 16.28 -1.72 -5.24
N ALA A 48 15.74 -2.42 -6.24
CA ALA A 48 16.20 -2.34 -7.61
C ALA A 48 14.97 -2.27 -8.51
N PRO A 49 15.08 -1.67 -9.69
CA PRO A 49 13.91 -1.53 -10.55
C PRO A 49 13.30 -2.88 -10.93
N ILE A 50 11.98 -2.91 -10.99
CA ILE A 50 11.22 -4.06 -11.46
C ILE A 50 10.79 -3.73 -12.89
N THR A 51 10.98 -4.66 -13.81
CA THR A 51 10.57 -4.42 -15.20
C THR A 51 9.17 -4.99 -15.42
N SER A 52 8.27 -4.15 -15.93
CA SER A 52 6.92 -4.57 -16.23
C SER A 52 6.89 -5.42 -17.49
N LEU A 53 5.75 -6.01 -17.78
CA LEU A 53 5.60 -6.80 -19.00
C LEU A 53 5.80 -5.96 -20.25
N GLU A 54 5.53 -4.66 -20.19
CA GLU A 54 5.72 -3.76 -21.31
C GLU A 54 7.14 -3.23 -21.39
N GLY A 55 8.04 -3.70 -20.54
CA GLY A 55 9.43 -3.27 -20.57
C GLY A 55 9.70 -1.98 -19.81
N GLN A 56 8.73 -1.44 -19.10
CA GLN A 56 8.92 -0.23 -18.32
C GLN A 56 9.43 -0.58 -16.93
N GLU A 57 10.31 0.25 -16.39
CA GLU A 57 10.86 0.01 -15.07
C GLU A 57 10.07 0.76 -14.02
N LEU A 58 9.84 0.14 -12.89
CA LEU A 58 9.17 0.78 -11.77
C LEU A 58 9.99 0.60 -10.50
N LEU A 59 9.91 1.57 -9.61
CA LEU A 59 10.63 1.54 -8.35
C LEU A 59 9.71 1.56 -7.15
N SER A 60 8.43 1.84 -7.32
CA SER A 60 7.49 1.76 -6.20
C SER A 60 6.08 1.48 -6.66
N GLU A 61 5.27 0.98 -5.73
CA GLU A 61 3.85 0.75 -5.94
C GLU A 61 3.10 1.24 -4.73
N GLN A 62 1.88 1.72 -4.96
CA GLN A 62 1.00 2.14 -3.89
C GLN A 62 -0.27 1.33 -4.01
N ALA A 63 -0.79 0.83 -2.93
CA ALA A 63 -1.99 -0.01 -2.97
C ALA A 63 -3.01 0.45 -1.94
N LEU A 64 -4.27 0.45 -2.33
CA LEU A 64 -5.36 0.69 -1.40
C LEU A 64 -5.68 -0.66 -0.77
N THR A 65 -5.33 -0.80 0.49
CA THR A 65 -5.30 -2.08 1.19
C THR A 65 -6.34 -2.12 2.30
N THR A 66 -7.00 -3.26 2.46
CA THR A 66 -7.96 -3.47 3.53
C THR A 66 -7.51 -4.65 4.37
N VAL A 67 -7.55 -4.49 5.69
CA VAL A 67 -7.35 -5.60 6.61
C VAL A 67 -8.65 -5.87 7.33
N ASP A 68 -8.89 -7.14 7.67
CA ASP A 68 -10.03 -7.54 8.48
C ASP A 68 -9.46 -8.06 9.79
N CYS A 69 -9.67 -7.29 10.86
CA CYS A 69 -9.03 -7.58 12.14
C CYS A 69 -9.62 -8.81 12.82
N SER A 70 -10.88 -9.10 12.60
CA SER A 70 -11.50 -10.27 13.24
C SER A 70 -11.14 -11.55 12.52
N LEU A 71 -10.97 -11.52 11.21
CA LEU A 71 -10.70 -12.71 10.42
C LEU A 71 -9.23 -12.90 10.07
N GLY A 72 -8.38 -11.89 10.33
CA GLY A 72 -6.97 -12.00 9.98
C GLY A 72 -6.73 -12.06 8.49
N LYS A 73 -7.47 -11.27 7.71
CA LYS A 73 -7.37 -11.29 6.26
C LYS A 73 -6.92 -9.94 5.72
N ILE A 74 -6.37 -9.94 4.52
CA ILE A 74 -5.89 -8.73 3.87
C ILE A 74 -6.21 -8.82 2.38
N GLY A 75 -6.43 -7.68 1.77
CA GLY A 75 -6.65 -7.60 0.32
C GLY A 75 -6.41 -6.20 -0.17
N SER A 76 -6.39 -6.03 -1.49
CA SER A 76 -6.19 -4.73 -2.12
C SER A 76 -7.21 -4.56 -3.23
N GLU A 77 -7.62 -3.32 -3.46
CA GLU A 77 -8.60 -3.04 -4.51
C GLU A 77 -8.06 -2.05 -5.55
N LYS A 78 -6.89 -1.47 -5.33
CA LYS A 78 -6.30 -0.56 -6.29
C LYS A 78 -4.79 -0.58 -6.14
N VAL A 79 -4.08 -0.62 -7.25
CA VAL A 79 -2.62 -0.58 -7.25
C VAL A 79 -2.17 0.44 -8.27
N ILE A 80 -1.25 1.32 -7.88
CA ILE A 80 -0.68 2.32 -8.76
C ILE A 80 0.82 2.09 -8.78
N LYS A 81 1.40 2.01 -9.98
CA LYS A 81 2.83 1.74 -10.15
C LYS A 81 3.54 2.99 -10.61
N TYR A 82 4.67 3.28 -10.01
CA TYR A 82 5.41 4.51 -10.25
C TYR A 82 6.83 4.22 -10.74
N ALA A 83 7.32 5.09 -11.62
CA ALA A 83 8.68 4.95 -12.13
C ALA A 83 9.71 5.26 -11.04
N GLY A 84 9.41 6.13 -10.10
CA GLY A 84 10.33 6.53 -9.05
C GLY A 84 10.00 5.86 -7.71
N LYS A 85 10.82 6.13 -6.72
CA LYS A 85 10.59 5.63 -5.38
C LYS A 85 9.58 6.51 -4.66
N ASN A 86 9.03 5.98 -3.58
CA ASN A 86 8.15 6.72 -2.68
C ASN A 86 6.86 7.18 -3.35
N ALA A 87 6.37 6.38 -4.27
CA ALA A 87 5.14 6.69 -5.01
C ALA A 87 5.24 8.03 -5.71
N GLN A 88 6.38 8.25 -6.36
CA GLN A 88 6.63 9.50 -7.07
C GLN A 88 7.11 9.23 -8.49
N GLY A 89 7.11 10.26 -9.29
CA GLY A 89 7.51 10.12 -10.68
C GLY A 89 6.32 9.74 -11.55
N ALA A 90 6.61 9.32 -12.76
CA ALA A 90 5.55 8.99 -13.73
C ALA A 90 4.77 7.76 -13.26
N ILE A 91 3.46 7.81 -13.43
CA ILE A 91 2.62 6.64 -13.19
C ILE A 91 2.74 5.77 -14.43
N ILE A 92 3.21 4.55 -14.24
CA ILE A 92 3.39 3.63 -15.35
C ILE A 92 2.30 2.56 -15.40
N GLY A 93 1.42 2.52 -14.44
CA GLY A 93 0.29 1.61 -14.48
C GLY A 93 -0.64 1.85 -13.32
N SER A 94 -1.91 1.56 -13.53
CA SER A 94 -2.91 1.67 -12.47
C SER A 94 -3.94 0.59 -12.72
N MET A 95 -4.33 -0.12 -11.66
CA MET A 95 -5.26 -1.21 -11.79
C MET A 95 -6.22 -1.20 -10.64
N GLU A 96 -7.50 -1.41 -10.93
CA GLU A 96 -8.51 -1.56 -9.90
C GLU A 96 -9.13 -2.93 -10.05
N THR A 97 -9.37 -3.60 -8.96
CA THR A 97 -9.97 -4.92 -8.99
C THR A 97 -11.00 -5.03 -7.89
N THR A 98 -11.83 -6.07 -7.95
CA THR A 98 -12.70 -6.39 -6.86
C THR A 98 -11.87 -6.79 -5.66
N LEU A 99 -12.20 -6.25 -4.49
CA LEU A 99 -11.48 -6.58 -3.27
C LEU A 99 -11.63 -8.07 -2.98
N ARG A 100 -10.51 -8.75 -2.86
CA ARG A 100 -10.50 -10.16 -2.51
C ARG A 100 -9.61 -10.34 -1.29
N MET A 101 -10.21 -10.78 -0.20
CA MET A 101 -9.50 -10.91 1.06
C MET A 101 -8.91 -12.32 1.19
N THR A 102 -7.66 -12.41 1.60
CA THR A 102 -7.01 -13.69 1.83
C THR A 102 -6.39 -13.72 3.21
N LYS A 103 -6.25 -14.90 3.77
CA LYS A 103 -5.72 -15.05 5.10
C LYS A 103 -4.26 -14.63 5.15
N VAL A 104 -3.88 -13.89 6.19
CA VAL A 104 -2.52 -13.45 6.36
C VAL A 104 -1.66 -14.59 6.88
N SER A 105 -0.51 -14.81 6.24
CA SER A 105 0.41 -15.85 6.68
C SER A 105 1.12 -15.42 7.95
N ALA A 106 1.40 -16.37 8.83
CA ALA A 106 2.05 -16.08 10.12
C ALA A 106 3.43 -15.46 9.94
N ASN A 107 4.13 -15.79 8.84
CA ASN A 107 5.48 -15.32 8.65
C ASN A 107 5.60 -14.21 7.62
N ALA A 108 4.50 -13.70 7.13
CA ALA A 108 4.56 -12.66 6.10
C ALA A 108 4.68 -11.28 6.72
N ALA A 109 5.22 -10.34 5.96
CA ALA A 109 5.24 -8.95 6.38
C ALA A 109 3.85 -8.42 6.67
N ASP A 110 2.84 -8.95 5.98
CA ASP A 110 1.46 -8.56 6.19
C ASP A 110 0.98 -8.83 7.61
N ARG A 111 1.56 -9.80 8.29
CA ARG A 111 1.20 -10.08 9.68
C ARG A 111 1.61 -8.90 10.57
N ILE A 112 2.77 -8.31 10.31
CA ILE A 112 3.23 -7.17 11.07
C ILE A 112 2.27 -5.99 10.85
N LEU A 113 1.88 -5.77 9.60
CA LEU A 113 0.96 -4.71 9.26
C LEU A 113 -0.40 -4.91 9.94
N LEU A 114 -0.92 -6.14 9.89
CA LEU A 114 -2.19 -6.47 10.51
C LEU A 114 -2.14 -6.15 12.01
N GLU A 115 -1.07 -6.54 12.68
CA GLU A 115 -0.94 -6.31 14.11
C GLU A 115 -0.86 -4.82 14.44
N ILE A 116 -0.16 -4.04 13.64
CA ILE A 116 -0.05 -2.61 13.88
C ILE A 116 -1.41 -1.93 13.71
N ILE A 117 -2.08 -2.22 12.60
CA ILE A 117 -3.33 -1.54 12.28
C ILE A 117 -4.45 -1.98 13.24
N CYS A 118 -4.47 -3.25 13.62
CA CYS A 118 -5.55 -3.76 14.45
C CYS A 118 -5.34 -3.54 15.93
N ALA A 119 -4.17 -3.09 16.34
CA ALA A 119 -3.90 -2.82 17.73
C ALA A 119 -4.56 -1.55 18.22
N LYS A 120 -5.06 -0.72 17.32
CA LYS A 120 -5.60 0.59 17.70
C LYS A 120 -7.05 0.56 18.10
#